data_5ae534fa5aa6595d366cca7d67f18246
#
_entry.id   5ae534fa5aa6595d366cca7d67f18246
#
_cell.length_a   1.000
_cell.length_b   1.000
_cell.length_c   1.000
_cell.angle_alpha   90.00
_cell.angle_beta   90.00
_cell.angle_gamma   90.00
#
_symmetry.space_group_name_H-M   'P 1'
#
loop_
_entity.id
_entity.type
_entity.pdbx_description
1 polymer ?
#
loop_
_entity_poly.entity_id
_entity_poly.type
_entity_poly.pdbx_seq_one_letter_code
_entity_poly.pdbx_strand_id
1 'polypeptide(L)' 'MNEKVLEALSQVIDDIESHQDEDLLAKGIIDSFDIVNIVVELEDAFGIEIDAEYVIPENFKSVDAITELVENIQKV' A
#
# COMPACT_ATOMS: atom_id res chain seq x y z
N MET A 1 2.45 2.44 12.92
CA MET A 1 2.16 2.81 11.53
C MET A 1 2.11 1.60 10.62
N ASN A 2 3.14 0.77 10.67
CA ASN A 2 3.25 -0.41 9.83
C ASN A 2 2.10 -1.41 10.03
N GLU A 3 1.67 -1.59 11.26
CA GLU A 3 0.59 -2.53 11.57
C GLU A 3 -0.72 -2.10 10.91
N LYS A 4 -1.00 -0.82 10.91
CA LYS A 4 -2.22 -0.30 10.30
C LYS A 4 -2.16 -0.41 8.78
N VAL A 5 -0.98 -0.21 8.20
CA VAL A 5 -0.77 -0.43 6.77
C VAL A 5 -1.01 -1.90 6.43
N LEU A 6 -0.46 -2.81 7.23
CA LEU A 6 -0.66 -4.25 7.02
C LEU A 6 -2.13 -4.63 7.11
N GLU A 7 -2.84 -4.05 8.06
CA GLU A 7 -4.28 -4.30 8.22
C GLU A 7 -5.04 -3.86 6.98
N ALA A 8 -4.73 -2.67 6.47
CA ALA A 8 -5.37 -2.17 5.25
C ALA A 8 -5.04 -3.07 4.06
N LEU A 9 -3.78 -3.47 3.93
CA LEU A 9 -3.35 -4.33 2.84
C LEU A 9 -3.98 -5.72 2.90
N SER A 10 -4.26 -6.20 4.10
CA SER A 10 -4.86 -7.53 4.27
C SER A 10 -6.26 -7.61 3.67
N GLN A 11 -6.91 -6.48 3.46
CA GLN A 11 -8.21 -6.44 2.81
C GLN A 11 -8.11 -6.74 1.31
N VAL A 12 -6.94 -6.57 0.74
CA VAL A 12 -6.69 -6.75 -0.69
C VAL A 12 -5.81 -7.97 -0.96
N ILE A 13 -4.83 -8.19 -0.10
CA ILE A 13 -3.82 -9.23 -0.30
C ILE A 13 -3.91 -10.26 0.83
N ASP A 14 -4.26 -11.49 0.48
CA ASP A 14 -4.25 -12.57 1.45
C ASP A 14 -2.80 -12.84 1.87
N ASP A 15 -2.61 -13.07 3.16
CA ASP A 15 -1.30 -13.49 3.66
C ASP A 15 -0.21 -12.44 3.46
N ILE A 16 -0.59 -11.15 3.47
CA ILE A 16 0.37 -10.07 3.28
C ILE A 16 1.54 -10.15 4.29
N GLU A 17 1.28 -10.66 5.47
CA GLU A 17 2.31 -10.77 6.50
C GLU A 17 3.48 -11.64 6.06
N SER A 18 3.24 -12.61 5.20
CA SER A 18 4.29 -13.49 4.67
C SER A 18 5.12 -12.79 3.58
N HIS A 19 4.66 -11.65 3.10
CA HIS A 19 5.28 -10.96 1.95
C HIS A 19 5.83 -9.58 2.31
N GLN A 20 6.02 -9.29 3.59
CA GLN A 20 6.43 -7.96 4.02
C GLN A 20 7.77 -7.50 3.47
N ASP A 21 8.69 -8.43 3.26
CA ASP A 21 10.03 -8.12 2.78
C ASP A 21 10.19 -8.34 1.27
N GLU A 22 9.10 -8.60 0.57
CA GLU A 22 9.13 -8.92 -0.85
C GLU A 22 8.69 -7.74 -1.71
N ASP A 23 9.17 -7.72 -2.95
CA ASP A 23 8.68 -6.79 -3.96
C ASP A 23 7.35 -7.35 -4.49
N LEU A 24 6.26 -6.72 -4.08
CA LEU A 24 4.91 -7.21 -4.36
C LEU A 24 4.60 -7.23 -5.86
N LEU A 25 5.14 -6.28 -6.59
CA LEU A 25 4.92 -6.19 -8.03
C LEU A 25 5.80 -7.17 -8.80
N ALA A 26 7.08 -7.24 -8.44
CA ALA A 26 8.01 -8.14 -9.10
C ALA A 26 7.65 -9.60 -8.90
N LYS A 27 7.11 -9.92 -7.74
CA LYS A 27 6.69 -11.29 -7.43
C LYS A 27 5.31 -11.63 -7.96
N GLY A 28 4.61 -10.66 -8.54
CA GLY A 28 3.26 -10.88 -9.05
C GLY A 28 2.20 -11.05 -7.97
N ILE A 29 2.50 -10.60 -6.76
CA ILE A 29 1.54 -10.67 -5.64
C ILE A 29 0.41 -9.68 -5.85
N ILE A 30 0.73 -8.50 -6.40
CA ILE A 30 -0.26 -7.49 -6.75
C ILE A 30 -0.08 -7.05 -8.20
N ASP A 31 -1.15 -6.49 -8.75
CA ASP A 31 -1.14 -5.89 -10.09
C ASP A 31 -1.80 -4.51 -10.05
N SER A 32 -2.06 -3.92 -11.22
CA SER A 32 -2.64 -2.58 -11.31
C SER A 32 -4.00 -2.46 -10.61
N PHE A 33 -4.80 -3.49 -10.71
CA PHE A 33 -6.10 -3.52 -10.03
C PHE A 33 -5.94 -3.50 -8.53
N ASP A 34 -4.98 -4.26 -8.05
CA ASP A 34 -4.74 -4.33 -6.60
C ASP A 34 -4.26 -3.01 -6.07
N ILE A 35 -3.45 -2.28 -6.86
CA ILE A 35 -2.99 -0.95 -6.46
C ILE A 35 -4.17 -0.01 -6.24
N VAL A 36 -5.15 -0.02 -7.12
CA VAL A 36 -6.34 0.82 -6.97
C VAL A 36 -7.09 0.47 -5.70
N ASN A 37 -7.26 -0.81 -5.43
CA ASN A 37 -7.94 -1.27 -4.22
C ASN A 37 -7.15 -0.90 -2.97
N ILE A 38 -5.83 -1.02 -3.03
CA ILE A 38 -4.96 -0.64 -1.92
C ILE A 38 -5.10 0.84 -1.61
N VAL A 39 -5.14 1.69 -2.63
CA VAL A 39 -5.34 3.13 -2.45
C VAL A 39 -6.63 3.40 -1.68
N VAL A 40 -7.72 2.76 -2.08
CA VAL A 40 -9.02 2.94 -1.41
C VAL A 40 -8.93 2.52 0.06
N GLU A 41 -8.32 1.38 0.33
CA GLU A 41 -8.20 0.89 1.70
C GLU A 41 -7.33 1.79 2.56
N LEU A 42 -6.26 2.32 1.99
CA LEU A 42 -5.37 3.24 2.73
C LEU A 42 -6.08 4.56 3.02
N GLU A 43 -6.80 5.09 2.05
CA GLU A 43 -7.55 6.33 2.24
C GLU A 43 -8.57 6.17 3.36
N ASP A 44 -9.24 5.04 3.37
CA ASP A 44 -10.25 4.73 4.37
C ASP A 44 -9.64 4.53 5.76
N ALA A 45 -8.57 3.76 5.82
CA ALA A 45 -7.93 3.41 7.09
C ALA A 45 -7.28 4.60 7.78
N PHE A 46 -6.68 5.51 7.01
CA PHE A 46 -5.93 6.64 7.55
C PHE A 46 -6.64 7.98 7.43
N GLY A 47 -7.78 8.02 6.75
CA GLY A 47 -8.51 9.26 6.54
C GLY A 47 -7.73 10.27 5.71
N ILE A 48 -7.03 9.81 4.69
CA ILE A 48 -6.19 10.64 3.82
C ILE A 48 -6.69 10.58 2.38
N GLU A 49 -6.20 11.50 1.56
CA GLU A 49 -6.42 11.46 0.12
C GLU A 49 -5.08 11.19 -0.55
N ILE A 50 -5.07 10.24 -1.47
CA ILE A 50 -3.88 9.89 -2.24
C ILE A 50 -4.08 10.38 -3.66
N ASP A 51 -3.35 11.44 -4.04
CA ASP A 51 -3.45 11.99 -5.39
C ASP A 51 -2.95 10.99 -6.42
N ALA A 52 -3.52 11.08 -7.63
CA ALA A 52 -3.16 10.17 -8.72
C ALA A 52 -1.66 10.19 -9.02
N GLU A 53 -1.00 11.32 -8.81
CA GLU A 53 0.45 11.42 -9.06
C GLU A 53 1.28 10.50 -8.16
N TYR A 54 0.73 10.09 -7.02
CA TYR A 54 1.39 9.17 -6.11
C TYR A 54 1.08 7.71 -6.41
N VAL A 55 0.13 7.45 -7.30
CA VAL A 55 -0.29 6.09 -7.64
C VAL A 55 0.60 5.57 -8.76
N ILE A 56 1.84 5.30 -8.41
CA ILE A 56 2.85 4.76 -9.32
C ILE A 56 3.41 3.47 -8.73
N PRO A 57 3.87 2.56 -9.58
CA PRO A 57 4.36 1.25 -9.10
C PRO A 57 5.44 1.34 -8.03
N GLU A 58 6.33 2.32 -8.12
CA GLU A 58 7.41 2.48 -7.16
C GLU A 58 6.93 2.70 -5.74
N ASN A 59 5.77 3.34 -5.58
CA ASN A 59 5.21 3.62 -4.25
C ASN A 59 4.47 2.43 -3.65
N PHE A 60 4.16 1.43 -4.46
CA PHE A 60 3.36 0.29 -4.03
C PHE A 60 4.08 -1.05 -4.18
N LYS A 61 5.35 -1.02 -4.46
CA LYS A 61 6.11 -2.25 -4.72
C LYS A 61 6.38 -3.07 -3.45
N SER A 62 6.32 -2.45 -2.29
CA SER A 62 6.58 -3.16 -1.03
C SER A 62 5.79 -2.53 0.11
N VAL A 63 5.68 -3.26 1.22
CA VAL A 63 5.03 -2.75 2.42
C VAL A 63 5.76 -1.51 2.92
N ASP A 64 7.09 -1.53 2.89
CA ASP A 64 7.89 -0.39 3.33
C ASP A 64 7.63 0.85 2.47
N ALA A 65 7.56 0.67 1.15
CA ALA A 65 7.29 1.78 0.24
C ALA A 65 5.91 2.37 0.49
N ILE A 66 4.91 1.52 0.70
CA ILE A 66 3.55 1.95 0.98
C ILE A 66 3.49 2.70 2.31
N THR A 67 4.16 2.19 3.32
CA THR A 67 4.20 2.83 4.64
C THR A 67 4.83 4.22 4.52
N GLU A 68 5.93 4.32 3.80
CA GLU A 68 6.61 5.60 3.59
C GLU A 68 5.71 6.60 2.86
N LEU A 69 4.98 6.12 1.85
CA LEU A 69 4.03 6.96 1.13
C LEU A 69 2.98 7.54 2.06
N VAL A 70 2.39 6.71 2.90
CA VAL A 70 1.37 7.14 3.85
C VAL A 70 1.94 8.16 4.82
N GLU A 71 3.12 7.89 5.34
CA GLU A 71 3.77 8.81 6.28
C GLU A 71 4.04 10.18 5.63
N ASN A 72 4.49 10.19 4.39
CA ASN A 72 4.75 11.42 3.67
C ASN A 72 3.48 12.24 3.45
N ILE A 73 2.39 11.58 3.13
CA ILE A 73 1.10 12.25 2.93
C ILE A 73 0.61 12.84 4.25
N GLN A 74 0.76 12.11 5.34
CA GLN A 74 0.31 12.57 6.66
C GLN A 74 1.10 13.77 7.19
N LYS A 75 2.32 13.96 6.71
CA LYS A 75 3.17 15.07 7.14
C LYS A 75 2.81 16.40 6.49
N VAL A 76 2.06 16.36 5.43
CA VAL A 76 1.75 17.58 4.66
C VAL A 76 0.61 18.39 5.28
#